data_2edb24e5b54882fa09bae740c56af84f
#
_entry.id   2edb24e5b54882fa09bae740c56af84f
#
_cell.length_a   1.000
_cell.length_b   1.000
_cell.length_c   1.000
_cell.angle_alpha   90.00
_cell.angle_beta   90.00
_cell.angle_gamma   90.00
#
_symmetry.space_group_name_H-M   'P 1'
#
loop_
_entity.id
_entity.type
_entity.pdbx_description
1 polymer ?
#
loop_
_entity_poly.entity_id
_entity_poly.type
_entity_poly.pdbx_seq_one_letter_code
_entity_poly.pdbx_strand_id
1 'polypeptide(L)'
;MKRKIVKTRNEYINFVRVQNNRTNVYTTVYDFEEFTDSAKIESSVVIDRIFLDFDGHEEDINMAHRDVKFVMDWVVSKSYEHTLFFSGRGFHLFIFGEPAESIRSIQTFFRQIKNKLEEAYGENSLDERVCQTTILRRIPNTVNMSSSDENNNPYFCVPLFYDDLSLPLEEILAIAKQPRQIPFRVSGKVKVVFPNAPPIESVEGEVSVPDHEGKLPLLPCLHNAVMSENPSHMARAYLVSWYRDLLTQRRPLIAQEDKKFVFDRFVEEIKT
;
A
#
# COMPACT_ATOMS: atom_id res chain seq x y z
N MET A 1 10.57 9.25 6.92
CA MET A 1 11.44 9.09 5.72
C MET A 1 11.22 10.29 4.79
N LYS A 2 12.29 10.96 4.33
CA LYS A 2 12.13 12.06 3.35
C LYS A 2 12.01 11.45 1.95
N ARG A 3 10.93 11.73 1.25
CA ARG A 3 10.78 11.39 -0.16
C ARG A 3 11.71 12.30 -0.99
N LYS A 4 12.38 11.72 -1.98
CA LYS A 4 13.22 12.46 -2.92
C LYS A 4 12.62 12.31 -4.32
N ILE A 5 12.39 13.42 -4.97
CA ILE A 5 12.02 13.44 -6.39
C ILE A 5 13.30 13.26 -7.20
N VAL A 6 13.27 12.29 -8.10
CA VAL A 6 14.39 11.96 -8.99
C VAL A 6 13.97 12.28 -10.40
N LYS A 7 14.70 13.18 -11.07
CA LYS A 7 14.30 13.73 -12.38
C LYS A 7 14.96 13.01 -13.55
N THR A 8 16.06 12.32 -13.32
CA THR A 8 16.82 11.66 -14.39
C THR A 8 17.20 10.24 -14.02
N ARG A 9 17.44 9.40 -15.04
CA ARG A 9 17.94 8.04 -14.85
C ARG A 9 19.26 8.01 -14.06
N ASN A 10 20.15 8.95 -14.29
CA ASN A 10 21.44 9.00 -13.60
C ASN A 10 21.28 9.35 -12.12
N GLU A 11 20.39 10.30 -11.80
CA GLU A 11 20.05 10.60 -10.40
C GLU A 11 19.43 9.38 -9.71
N TYR A 12 18.55 8.64 -10.38
CA TYR A 12 17.96 7.42 -9.86
C TYR A 12 19.04 6.36 -9.55
N ILE A 13 19.90 6.05 -10.53
CA ILE A 13 20.97 5.07 -10.36
C ILE A 13 21.91 5.48 -9.22
N ASN A 14 22.31 6.74 -9.16
CA ASN A 14 23.18 7.25 -8.10
C ASN A 14 22.51 7.18 -6.73
N PHE A 15 21.22 7.55 -6.65
CA PHE A 15 20.46 7.43 -5.41
C PHE A 15 20.42 5.98 -4.91
N VAL A 16 20.05 5.04 -5.77
CA VAL A 16 19.99 3.63 -5.43
C VAL A 16 21.36 3.12 -5.00
N ARG A 17 22.42 3.42 -5.78
CA ARG A 17 23.80 2.98 -5.48
C ARG A 17 24.29 3.49 -4.13
N VAL A 18 23.98 4.72 -3.76
CA VAL A 18 24.42 5.33 -2.49
C VAL A 18 23.64 4.77 -1.30
N GLN A 19 22.35 4.47 -1.49
CA GLN A 19 21.49 4.04 -0.39
C GLN A 19 21.45 2.53 -0.20
N ASN A 20 21.66 1.76 -1.26
CA ASN A 20 21.67 0.30 -1.18
C ASN A 20 22.75 -0.19 -0.19
N ASN A 21 22.46 -1.22 0.58
CA ASN A 21 23.29 -1.74 1.71
C ASN A 21 23.40 -0.81 2.93
N ARG A 22 22.78 0.37 2.91
CA ARG A 22 22.75 1.29 4.06
C ARG A 22 21.38 1.40 4.67
N THR A 23 20.35 1.31 3.82
CA THR A 23 18.94 1.40 4.20
C THR A 23 18.09 0.70 3.16
N ASN A 24 16.86 0.38 3.53
CA ASN A 24 15.86 -0.06 2.59
C ASN A 24 15.56 1.02 1.55
N VAL A 25 15.53 0.67 0.27
CA VAL A 25 15.31 1.60 -0.84
C VAL A 25 13.97 1.31 -1.51
N TYR A 26 13.14 2.34 -1.61
CA TYR A 26 11.78 2.23 -2.13
C TYR A 26 11.53 3.23 -3.25
N THR A 27 10.55 2.93 -4.11
CA THR A 27 9.97 3.84 -5.09
C THR A 27 8.45 3.76 -5.01
N THR A 28 7.75 4.74 -5.57
CA THR A 28 6.30 4.71 -5.72
C THR A 28 5.89 3.55 -6.64
N VAL A 29 4.72 2.98 -6.38
CA VAL A 29 4.08 1.98 -7.26
C VAL A 29 3.56 2.65 -8.51
N TYR A 30 2.93 3.79 -8.35
CA TYR A 30 2.30 4.57 -9.41
C TYR A 30 3.17 5.72 -9.87
N ASP A 31 3.00 6.14 -11.11
CA ASP A 31 3.56 7.34 -11.68
C ASP A 31 2.63 8.53 -11.41
N PHE A 32 3.18 9.76 -11.45
CA PHE A 32 2.44 10.99 -11.19
C PHE A 32 2.77 11.98 -12.30
N GLU A 33 1.76 12.64 -12.86
CA GLU A 33 1.95 13.68 -13.88
C GLU A 33 2.42 15.01 -13.28
N GLU A 34 1.98 15.31 -12.03
CA GLU A 34 2.41 16.49 -11.28
C GLU A 34 3.10 16.05 -9.98
N PHE A 35 4.25 16.62 -9.68
CA PHE A 35 5.05 16.28 -8.48
C PHE A 35 5.69 17.50 -7.80
N THR A 36 5.44 18.72 -8.31
CA THR A 36 5.98 19.97 -7.74
C THR A 36 5.00 20.62 -6.77
N ASP A 37 3.71 20.49 -7.04
CA ASP A 37 2.64 20.99 -6.18
C ASP A 37 2.08 19.84 -5.32
N SER A 38 2.40 19.85 -4.02
CA SER A 38 1.97 18.80 -3.10
C SER A 38 0.44 18.63 -3.01
N ALA A 39 -0.32 19.69 -3.28
CA ALA A 39 -1.78 19.62 -3.29
C ALA A 39 -2.35 18.90 -4.51
N LYS A 40 -1.57 18.80 -5.59
CA LYS A 40 -1.99 18.17 -6.84
C LYS A 40 -1.40 16.78 -7.08
N ILE A 41 -0.41 16.36 -6.30
CA ILE A 41 0.26 15.07 -6.48
C ILE A 41 -0.77 13.93 -6.50
N GLU A 42 -1.64 13.86 -5.51
CA GLU A 42 -2.60 12.75 -5.39
C GLU A 42 -3.63 12.71 -6.52
N SER A 43 -3.99 13.87 -7.07
CA SER A 43 -4.94 13.97 -8.19
C SER A 43 -4.30 13.70 -9.56
N SER A 44 -2.96 13.67 -9.63
CA SER A 44 -2.20 13.45 -10.86
C SER A 44 -1.69 12.02 -11.02
N VAL A 45 -2.11 11.11 -10.15
CA VAL A 45 -1.68 9.72 -10.17
C VAL A 45 -2.18 8.99 -11.41
N VAL A 46 -1.27 8.27 -12.10
CA VAL A 46 -1.62 7.39 -13.21
C VAL A 46 -1.81 5.97 -12.67
N ILE A 47 -3.06 5.51 -12.65
CA ILE A 47 -3.47 4.22 -12.06
C ILE A 47 -3.62 3.20 -13.20
N ASP A 48 -2.52 2.65 -13.67
CA ASP A 48 -2.43 1.73 -14.80
C ASP A 48 -2.00 0.31 -14.42
N ARG A 49 -1.94 0.01 -13.13
CA ARG A 49 -1.52 -1.29 -12.61
C ARG A 49 -2.12 -1.58 -11.25
N ILE A 50 -2.27 -2.87 -10.92
CA ILE A 50 -2.44 -3.30 -9.53
C ILE A 50 -1.12 -3.81 -9.00
N PHE A 51 -0.83 -3.45 -7.75
CA PHE A 51 0.28 -3.98 -6.96
C PHE A 51 -0.27 -4.91 -5.90
N LEU A 52 0.21 -6.14 -5.90
CA LEU A 52 -0.11 -7.16 -4.91
C LEU A 52 1.15 -7.45 -4.11
N ASP A 53 1.06 -7.30 -2.80
CA ASP A 53 2.12 -7.63 -1.86
C ASP A 53 1.68 -8.88 -1.07
N PHE A 54 2.35 -9.99 -1.32
CA PHE A 54 2.18 -11.24 -0.59
C PHE A 54 3.23 -11.26 0.51
N ASP A 55 2.87 -10.79 1.69
CA ASP A 55 3.79 -10.68 2.83
C ASP A 55 3.71 -11.95 3.70
N GLY A 56 4.81 -12.67 3.77
CA GLY A 56 4.98 -13.75 4.72
C GLY A 56 5.25 -13.19 6.13
N HIS A 57 4.20 -12.74 6.83
CA HIS A 57 4.34 -12.30 8.22
C HIS A 57 5.13 -13.30 9.04
N GLU A 58 6.24 -12.89 9.55
CA GLU A 58 7.30 -13.48 10.39
C GLU A 58 7.54 -15.00 10.34
N GLU A 59 6.54 -15.83 9.98
CA GLU A 59 6.62 -17.29 10.05
C GLU A 59 6.11 -18.06 8.84
N ASP A 60 5.43 -17.41 7.84
CA ASP A 60 4.86 -18.20 6.75
C ASP A 60 5.07 -17.65 5.32
N ILE A 61 6.33 -17.56 4.94
CA ILE A 61 6.72 -17.32 3.55
C ILE A 61 6.17 -18.39 2.59
N ASN A 62 5.84 -19.60 3.08
CA ASN A 62 5.21 -20.66 2.29
C ASN A 62 3.80 -20.28 1.89
N MET A 63 3.05 -19.63 2.78
CA MET A 63 1.73 -19.07 2.44
C MET A 63 1.86 -18.05 1.31
N ALA A 64 2.80 -17.11 1.42
CA ALA A 64 3.03 -16.11 0.39
C ALA A 64 3.44 -16.74 -0.95
N HIS A 65 4.27 -17.80 -0.93
CA HIS A 65 4.66 -18.55 -2.13
C HIS A 65 3.47 -19.30 -2.76
N ARG A 66 2.66 -19.98 -1.95
CA ARG A 66 1.42 -20.65 -2.39
C ARG A 66 0.47 -19.66 -3.05
N ASP A 67 0.22 -18.53 -2.40
CA ASP A 67 -0.76 -17.55 -2.83
C ASP A 67 -0.33 -16.82 -4.10
N VAL A 68 0.93 -16.39 -4.17
CA VAL A 68 1.45 -15.75 -5.40
C VAL A 68 1.42 -16.72 -6.57
N LYS A 69 1.73 -18.01 -6.35
CA LYS A 69 1.65 -19.03 -7.40
C LYS A 69 0.22 -19.19 -7.91
N PHE A 70 -0.76 -19.31 -7.02
CA PHE A 70 -2.18 -19.41 -7.39
C PHE A 70 -2.64 -18.22 -8.24
N VAL A 71 -2.28 -16.98 -7.83
CA VAL A 71 -2.63 -15.79 -8.59
C VAL A 71 -1.87 -15.74 -9.92
N MET A 72 -0.62 -16.15 -9.96
CA MET A 72 0.18 -16.17 -11.17
C MET A 72 -0.31 -17.21 -12.19
N ASP A 73 -0.78 -18.38 -11.75
CA ASP A 73 -1.39 -19.38 -12.64
C ASP A 73 -2.60 -18.78 -13.38
N TRP A 74 -3.43 -18.01 -12.67
CA TRP A 74 -4.53 -17.28 -13.27
C TRP A 74 -4.05 -16.16 -14.21
N VAL A 75 -3.09 -15.33 -13.79
CA VAL A 75 -2.52 -14.23 -14.59
C VAL A 75 -1.97 -14.73 -15.91
N VAL A 76 -1.20 -15.82 -15.87
CA VAL A 76 -0.59 -16.43 -17.05
C VAL A 76 -1.66 -17.05 -17.95
N SER A 77 -2.67 -17.74 -17.38
CA SER A 77 -3.78 -18.32 -18.16
C SER A 77 -4.56 -17.29 -18.97
N LYS A 78 -4.60 -16.04 -18.49
CA LYS A 78 -5.22 -14.89 -19.16
C LYS A 78 -4.24 -14.10 -20.03
N SER A 79 -2.96 -14.47 -20.06
CA SER A 79 -1.89 -13.75 -20.75
C SER A 79 -1.78 -12.29 -20.32
N TYR A 80 -2.13 -11.97 -19.09
CA TYR A 80 -2.05 -10.59 -18.58
C TYR A 80 -0.62 -10.08 -18.48
N GLU A 81 -0.41 -8.82 -18.82
CA GLU A 81 0.87 -8.14 -18.63
C GLU A 81 1.21 -8.06 -17.15
N HIS A 82 2.38 -8.57 -16.78
CA HIS A 82 2.79 -8.65 -15.38
C HIS A 82 4.29 -8.57 -15.18
N THR A 83 4.70 -8.25 -13.95
CA THR A 83 6.08 -8.44 -13.46
C THR A 83 6.04 -9.01 -12.05
N LEU A 84 6.99 -9.89 -11.75
CA LEU A 84 7.06 -10.61 -10.49
C LEU A 84 8.42 -10.40 -9.83
N PHE A 85 8.42 -10.25 -8.50
CA PHE A 85 9.63 -10.12 -7.69
C PHE A 85 9.49 -10.91 -6.39
N PHE A 86 10.60 -11.46 -5.94
CA PHE A 86 10.74 -11.81 -4.53
C PHE A 86 11.24 -10.56 -3.79
N SER A 87 10.56 -10.13 -2.72
CA SER A 87 10.86 -8.87 -2.00
C SER A 87 11.94 -9.03 -0.92
N GLY A 88 12.40 -10.25 -0.69
CA GLY A 88 13.29 -10.63 0.42
C GLY A 88 12.54 -11.28 1.58
N ARG A 89 11.22 -11.10 1.69
CA ARG A 89 10.39 -11.68 2.75
C ARG A 89 9.06 -12.24 2.22
N GLY A 90 8.69 -11.89 1.02
CA GLY A 90 7.45 -12.28 0.35
C GLY A 90 7.55 -11.98 -1.14
N PHE A 91 6.44 -11.76 -1.80
CA PHE A 91 6.40 -11.58 -3.24
C PHE A 91 5.64 -10.33 -3.63
N HIS A 92 6.15 -9.61 -4.61
CA HIS A 92 5.51 -8.47 -5.24
C HIS A 92 5.08 -8.83 -6.66
N LEU A 93 3.79 -8.73 -6.95
CA LEU A 93 3.24 -8.96 -8.28
C LEU A 93 2.60 -7.66 -8.78
N PHE A 94 2.98 -7.25 -9.98
CA PHE A 94 2.32 -6.19 -10.72
C PHE A 94 1.55 -6.79 -11.87
N ILE A 95 0.29 -6.42 -12.01
CA ILE A 95 -0.54 -6.74 -13.17
C ILE A 95 -0.90 -5.40 -13.82
N PHE A 96 -0.49 -5.23 -15.08
CA PHE A 96 -0.69 -3.99 -15.81
C PHE A 96 -2.06 -3.97 -16.47
N GLY A 97 -2.68 -2.80 -16.48
CA GLY A 97 -4.00 -2.60 -17.04
C GLY A 97 -4.13 -1.32 -17.84
N GLU A 98 -5.29 -1.13 -18.42
CA GLU A 98 -5.67 0.17 -18.94
C GLU A 98 -5.84 1.16 -17.76
N PRO A 99 -5.57 2.47 -17.96
CA PRO A 99 -5.70 3.44 -16.89
C PRO A 99 -7.09 3.39 -16.24
N ALA A 100 -7.12 3.25 -14.91
CA ALA A 100 -8.35 3.25 -14.14
C ALA A 100 -8.72 4.68 -13.74
N GLU A 101 -10.02 4.97 -13.68
CA GLU A 101 -10.53 6.29 -13.29
C GLU A 101 -10.22 6.62 -11.82
N SER A 102 -10.06 5.61 -10.98
CA SER A 102 -9.80 5.81 -9.55
C SER A 102 -9.14 4.60 -8.90
N ILE A 103 -8.49 4.85 -7.77
CA ILE A 103 -7.92 3.79 -6.92
C ILE A 103 -8.98 2.79 -6.43
N ARG A 104 -10.25 3.18 -6.37
CA ARG A 104 -11.36 2.29 -5.98
C ARG A 104 -11.57 1.15 -6.96
N SER A 105 -11.28 1.35 -8.24
CA SER A 105 -11.28 0.28 -9.26
C SER A 105 -10.24 -0.79 -8.92
N ILE A 106 -9.04 -0.36 -8.53
CA ILE A 106 -7.97 -1.24 -8.06
C ILE A 106 -8.37 -1.96 -6.77
N GLN A 107 -8.95 -1.25 -5.80
CA GLN A 107 -9.44 -1.86 -4.55
C GLN A 107 -10.51 -2.92 -4.81
N THR A 108 -11.41 -2.68 -5.76
CA THR A 108 -12.43 -3.66 -6.16
C THR A 108 -11.79 -4.90 -6.79
N PHE A 109 -10.83 -4.71 -7.69
CA PHE A 109 -10.11 -5.82 -8.31
C PHE A 109 -9.26 -6.60 -7.30
N PHE A 110 -8.57 -5.91 -6.40
CA PHE A 110 -7.83 -6.51 -5.29
C PHE A 110 -8.73 -7.41 -4.43
N ARG A 111 -9.91 -6.89 -4.07
CA ARG A 111 -10.88 -7.66 -3.27
C ARG A 111 -11.36 -8.93 -3.99
N GLN A 112 -11.53 -8.87 -5.31
CA GLN A 112 -11.87 -10.05 -6.10
C GLN A 112 -10.79 -11.12 -6.06
N ILE A 113 -9.50 -10.72 -6.13
CA ILE A 113 -8.37 -11.65 -6.02
C ILE A 113 -8.31 -12.23 -4.61
N LYS A 114 -8.43 -11.39 -3.58
CA LYS A 114 -8.43 -11.81 -2.19
C LYS A 114 -9.53 -12.83 -1.90
N ASN A 115 -10.76 -12.56 -2.31
CA ASN A 115 -11.89 -13.48 -2.12
C ASN A 115 -11.61 -14.85 -2.75
N LYS A 116 -10.98 -14.89 -3.93
CA LYS A 116 -10.62 -16.17 -4.57
C LYS A 116 -9.57 -16.95 -3.81
N LEU A 117 -8.60 -16.29 -3.20
CA LEU A 117 -7.63 -16.94 -2.32
C LEU A 117 -8.31 -17.47 -1.05
N GLU A 118 -9.21 -16.70 -0.45
CA GLU A 118 -9.97 -17.11 0.73
C GLU A 118 -10.92 -18.27 0.43
N GLU A 119 -11.57 -18.27 -0.75
CA GLU A 119 -12.37 -19.39 -1.23
C GLU A 119 -11.54 -20.67 -1.41
N ALA A 120 -10.29 -20.54 -1.87
CA ALA A 120 -9.42 -21.67 -2.15
C ALA A 120 -8.74 -22.23 -0.89
N TYR A 121 -8.37 -21.38 0.07
CA TYR A 121 -7.48 -21.74 1.17
C TYR A 121 -7.97 -21.32 2.57
N GLY A 122 -9.05 -20.55 2.68
CA GLY A 122 -9.59 -20.01 3.93
C GLY A 122 -8.83 -18.81 4.49
N GLU A 123 -7.57 -18.62 4.09
CA GLU A 123 -6.71 -17.54 4.51
C GLU A 123 -5.76 -17.12 3.37
N ASN A 124 -5.16 -15.94 3.47
CA ASN A 124 -4.24 -15.44 2.46
C ASN A 124 -3.19 -14.48 3.04
N SER A 125 -2.10 -14.29 2.29
CA SER A 125 -0.96 -13.45 2.64
C SER A 125 -0.99 -12.04 2.02
N LEU A 126 -2.09 -11.64 1.36
CA LEU A 126 -2.19 -10.33 0.73
C LEU A 126 -2.28 -9.19 1.75
N ASP A 127 -1.40 -8.22 1.63
CA ASP A 127 -1.48 -6.98 2.42
C ASP A 127 -2.46 -5.98 1.80
N GLU A 128 -3.60 -5.75 2.46
CA GLU A 128 -4.62 -4.79 2.00
C GLU A 128 -4.15 -3.33 2.03
N ARG A 129 -3.14 -3.01 2.82
CA ARG A 129 -2.63 -1.64 2.98
C ARG A 129 -1.98 -1.09 1.71
N VAL A 130 -1.68 -1.97 0.74
CA VAL A 130 -1.03 -1.57 -0.52
C VAL A 130 -1.98 -0.91 -1.53
N CYS A 131 -3.29 -0.97 -1.31
CA CYS A 131 -4.30 -0.37 -2.20
C CYS A 131 -4.46 1.14 -2.00
N GLN A 132 -3.37 1.88 -2.13
CA GLN A 132 -3.30 3.33 -1.95
C GLN A 132 -2.45 3.97 -3.05
N THR A 133 -2.79 5.19 -3.45
CA THR A 133 -2.07 5.92 -4.50
C THR A 133 -0.62 6.23 -4.17
N THR A 134 -0.31 6.40 -2.88
CA THR A 134 1.02 6.79 -2.39
C THR A 134 1.86 5.63 -1.87
N ILE A 135 1.44 4.40 -2.17
CA ILE A 135 2.16 3.20 -1.73
C ILE A 135 3.57 3.12 -2.31
N LEU A 136 4.47 2.60 -1.52
CA LEU A 136 5.86 2.39 -1.90
C LEU A 136 6.15 0.89 -2.06
N ARG A 137 6.98 0.58 -3.04
CA ARG A 137 7.52 -0.75 -3.24
C ARG A 137 9.04 -0.76 -3.16
N ARG A 138 9.62 -1.88 -2.79
CA ARG A 138 11.08 -2.04 -2.80
C ARG A 138 11.61 -2.02 -4.25
N ILE A 139 12.75 -1.37 -4.42
CA ILE A 139 13.43 -1.32 -5.73
C ILE A 139 14.10 -2.67 -6.01
N PRO A 140 13.92 -3.25 -7.21
CA PRO A 140 14.60 -4.50 -7.58
C PRO A 140 16.12 -4.40 -7.48
N ASN A 141 16.75 -5.52 -7.15
CA ASN A 141 18.18 -5.66 -6.93
C ASN A 141 18.75 -4.77 -5.81
N THR A 142 17.89 -4.35 -4.88
CA THR A 142 18.30 -3.73 -3.63
C THR A 142 18.11 -4.67 -2.45
N VAL A 143 18.92 -4.45 -1.44
CA VAL A 143 18.92 -5.25 -0.20
C VAL A 143 17.64 -5.01 0.60
N ASN A 144 17.08 -6.07 1.14
CA ASN A 144 16.07 -6.00 2.19
C ASN A 144 16.75 -6.09 3.57
N MET A 145 16.97 -4.95 4.22
CA MET A 145 17.60 -4.89 5.53
C MET A 145 16.76 -5.48 6.67
N SER A 146 15.51 -5.86 6.39
CA SER A 146 14.59 -6.43 7.39
C SER A 146 14.44 -7.95 7.24
N SER A 147 15.25 -8.57 6.38
CA SER A 147 15.19 -10.00 6.10
C SER A 147 16.57 -10.54 5.78
N SER A 148 16.96 -11.67 6.36
CA SER A 148 18.29 -12.25 6.19
C SER A 148 18.24 -13.78 6.24
N ASP A 149 19.32 -14.40 5.77
CA ASP A 149 19.56 -15.83 5.95
C ASP A 149 20.04 -16.14 7.40
N GLU A 150 20.27 -17.40 7.69
CA GLU A 150 20.78 -17.91 8.98
C GLU A 150 22.13 -17.31 9.39
N ASN A 151 22.90 -16.80 8.42
CA ASN A 151 24.20 -16.17 8.66
C ASN A 151 24.09 -14.64 8.77
N ASN A 152 22.87 -14.09 8.87
CA ASN A 152 22.56 -12.66 8.88
C ASN A 152 22.95 -11.92 7.58
N ASN A 153 23.09 -12.62 6.44
CA ASN A 153 23.24 -11.96 5.17
C ASN A 153 21.85 -11.55 4.63
N PRO A 154 21.63 -10.27 4.37
CA PRO A 154 20.32 -9.82 3.94
C PRO A 154 19.98 -10.32 2.54
N TYR A 155 18.71 -10.65 2.32
CA TYR A 155 18.20 -10.99 1.00
C TYR A 155 18.04 -9.74 0.12
N PHE A 156 18.11 -9.96 -1.20
CA PHE A 156 17.82 -8.93 -2.19
C PHE A 156 16.36 -9.03 -2.68
N CYS A 157 15.79 -7.90 -3.05
CA CYS A 157 14.59 -7.89 -3.85
C CYS A 157 14.98 -8.28 -5.29
N VAL A 158 14.63 -9.47 -5.74
CA VAL A 158 15.07 -9.98 -7.04
C VAL A 158 13.90 -10.18 -8.01
N PRO A 159 14.07 -9.86 -9.30
CA PRO A 159 13.07 -10.20 -10.30
C PRO A 159 12.96 -11.72 -10.48
N LEU A 160 11.74 -12.21 -10.68
CA LEU A 160 11.43 -13.62 -10.94
C LEU A 160 10.67 -13.76 -12.26
N PHE A 161 10.79 -14.94 -12.86
CA PHE A 161 9.89 -15.42 -13.89
C PHE A 161 8.80 -16.31 -13.29
N TYR A 162 7.73 -16.54 -14.02
CA TYR A 162 6.67 -17.44 -13.60
C TYR A 162 7.20 -18.86 -13.27
N ASP A 163 8.11 -19.38 -14.11
CA ASP A 163 8.68 -20.72 -13.93
C ASP A 163 9.48 -20.84 -12.63
N ASP A 164 10.05 -19.75 -12.12
CA ASP A 164 10.77 -19.74 -10.83
C ASP A 164 9.84 -20.11 -9.65
N LEU A 165 8.52 -19.84 -9.75
CA LEU A 165 7.57 -20.23 -8.72
C LEU A 165 7.32 -21.74 -8.62
N SER A 166 7.84 -22.51 -9.57
CA SER A 166 7.82 -23.96 -9.51
C SER A 166 9.01 -24.56 -8.76
N LEU A 167 10.02 -23.73 -8.45
CA LEU A 167 11.16 -24.11 -7.63
C LEU A 167 10.73 -24.25 -6.15
N PRO A 168 11.40 -25.12 -5.38
CA PRO A 168 11.32 -25.09 -3.94
C PRO A 168 11.68 -23.72 -3.39
N LEU A 169 11.07 -23.33 -2.27
CA LEU A 169 11.29 -22.00 -1.68
C LEU A 169 12.77 -21.74 -1.35
N GLU A 170 13.50 -22.78 -0.92
CA GLU A 170 14.92 -22.69 -0.59
C GLU A 170 15.77 -22.29 -1.83
N GLU A 171 15.37 -22.68 -3.03
CA GLU A 171 16.04 -22.28 -4.26
C GLU A 171 15.74 -20.82 -4.61
N ILE A 172 14.50 -20.35 -4.38
CA ILE A 172 14.15 -18.95 -4.53
C ILE A 172 14.95 -18.08 -3.53
N LEU A 173 15.07 -18.52 -2.29
CA LEU A 173 15.90 -17.89 -1.27
C LEU A 173 17.39 -17.87 -1.67
N ALA A 174 17.89 -18.95 -2.26
CA ALA A 174 19.26 -19.00 -2.79
C ALA A 174 19.48 -17.99 -3.92
N ILE A 175 18.52 -17.84 -4.83
CA ILE A 175 18.55 -16.81 -5.89
C ILE A 175 18.62 -15.41 -5.26
N ALA A 176 17.91 -15.18 -4.15
CA ALA A 176 17.82 -13.87 -3.50
C ALA A 176 19.05 -13.48 -2.65
N LYS A 177 20.06 -14.36 -2.51
CA LYS A 177 21.32 -14.06 -1.81
C LYS A 177 22.20 -13.05 -2.55
N GLN A 178 21.89 -12.76 -3.81
CA GLN A 178 22.62 -11.79 -4.64
C GLN A 178 21.69 -11.10 -5.64
N PRO A 179 22.08 -9.93 -6.18
CA PRO A 179 21.31 -9.28 -7.24
C PRO A 179 21.18 -10.19 -8.45
N ARG A 180 19.98 -10.34 -8.98
CA ARG A 180 19.72 -11.17 -10.15
C ARG A 180 19.73 -10.32 -11.42
N GLN A 181 20.69 -10.57 -12.28
CA GLN A 181 20.82 -9.85 -13.56
C GLN A 181 20.04 -10.56 -14.68
N ILE A 182 18.73 -10.43 -14.64
CA ILE A 182 17.89 -10.85 -15.76
C ILE A 182 17.27 -9.61 -16.40
N PRO A 183 16.97 -9.64 -17.72
CA PRO A 183 16.30 -8.54 -18.37
C PRO A 183 14.97 -8.26 -17.67
N PHE A 184 14.83 -7.06 -17.11
CA PHE A 184 13.54 -6.62 -16.61
C PHE A 184 12.62 -6.40 -17.81
N ARG A 185 11.57 -7.18 -17.89
CA ARG A 185 10.54 -7.04 -18.92
C ARG A 185 9.18 -7.38 -18.34
N VAL A 186 8.18 -6.72 -18.88
CA VAL A 186 6.79 -7.11 -18.69
C VAL A 186 6.57 -8.42 -19.47
N SER A 187 6.02 -9.43 -18.80
CA SER A 187 5.58 -10.68 -19.42
C SER A 187 4.07 -10.60 -19.68
N GLY A 188 3.57 -11.43 -20.61
CA GLY A 188 2.17 -11.35 -21.04
C GLY A 188 1.99 -10.39 -22.23
N LYS A 189 0.73 -10.21 -22.66
CA LYS A 189 0.38 -9.44 -23.88
C LYS A 189 -0.92 -8.66 -23.73
N VAL A 190 -1.66 -8.90 -22.67
CA VAL A 190 -3.02 -8.37 -22.49
C VAL A 190 -3.04 -7.49 -21.25
N LYS A 191 -3.45 -6.26 -21.41
CA LYS A 191 -3.72 -5.36 -20.30
C LYS A 191 -5.06 -5.69 -19.66
N VAL A 192 -5.12 -5.64 -18.34
CA VAL A 192 -6.35 -5.82 -17.60
C VAL A 192 -7.24 -4.59 -17.78
N VAL A 193 -8.53 -4.81 -17.98
CA VAL A 193 -9.53 -3.76 -17.80
C VAL A 193 -10.02 -3.85 -16.36
N PHE A 194 -9.69 -2.85 -15.55
CA PHE A 194 -10.13 -2.83 -14.17
C PHE A 194 -11.64 -2.60 -14.07
N PRO A 195 -12.31 -3.22 -13.08
CA PRO A 195 -13.75 -3.03 -12.90
C PRO A 195 -14.03 -1.56 -12.54
N ASN A 196 -15.18 -1.08 -12.98
CA ASN A 196 -15.66 0.23 -12.54
C ASN A 196 -15.79 0.24 -11.01
N ALA A 197 -15.37 1.33 -10.40
CA ALA A 197 -15.60 1.51 -8.98
C ALA A 197 -17.12 1.52 -8.71
N PRO A 198 -17.60 0.78 -7.68
CA PRO A 198 -19.00 0.87 -7.32
C PRO A 198 -19.35 2.33 -7.03
N PRO A 199 -20.58 2.77 -7.36
CA PRO A 199 -21.03 4.11 -7.02
C PRO A 199 -20.72 4.38 -5.55
N ILE A 200 -20.34 5.62 -5.22
CA ILE A 200 -20.36 6.05 -3.83
C ILE A 200 -21.86 6.06 -3.51
N GLU A 201 -22.32 5.07 -2.74
CA GLU A 201 -23.59 5.23 -2.08
C GLU A 201 -23.41 6.50 -1.25
N SER A 202 -23.95 7.60 -1.75
CA SER A 202 -24.17 8.77 -0.94
C SER A 202 -25.05 8.24 0.19
N VAL A 203 -24.49 8.12 1.37
CA VAL A 203 -25.29 7.99 2.57
C VAL A 203 -26.02 9.34 2.66
N GLU A 204 -27.08 9.47 1.86
CA GLU A 204 -28.11 10.48 2.04
C GLU A 204 -28.95 10.08 3.27
N GLY A 205 -28.27 9.88 4.37
CA GLY A 205 -28.84 9.99 5.67
C GLY A 205 -28.38 11.35 6.17
N GLU A 206 -29.25 12.28 6.34
CA GLU A 206 -29.04 13.30 7.34
C GLU A 206 -28.64 12.54 8.60
N VAL A 207 -27.33 12.49 8.89
CA VAL A 207 -26.87 12.13 10.22
C VAL A 207 -27.39 13.30 11.08
N SER A 208 -28.61 13.12 11.57
CA SER A 208 -29.11 13.97 12.63
C SER A 208 -28.14 13.69 13.79
N VAL A 209 -27.17 14.59 13.93
CA VAL A 209 -26.31 14.60 15.11
C VAL A 209 -27.29 14.84 16.26
N PRO A 210 -27.48 13.89 17.19
CA PRO A 210 -28.34 14.11 18.31
C PRO A 210 -27.84 15.34 19.02
N ASP A 211 -28.76 16.24 19.34
CA ASP A 211 -28.48 17.47 20.09
C ASP A 211 -28.09 17.05 21.52
N HIS A 212 -26.85 16.71 21.72
CA HIS A 212 -26.30 16.32 23.01
C HIS A 212 -25.68 17.53 23.68
N GLU A 213 -26.50 18.37 24.32
CA GLU A 213 -26.13 19.38 25.32
C GLU A 213 -24.65 19.85 25.27
N GLY A 214 -24.15 20.17 24.08
CA GLY A 214 -22.82 20.72 23.84
C GLY A 214 -21.63 19.72 23.86
N LYS A 215 -21.82 18.43 24.13
CA LYS A 215 -20.76 17.42 24.06
C LYS A 215 -20.85 16.63 22.76
N LEU A 216 -19.73 16.57 22.02
CA LEU A 216 -19.64 15.79 20.80
C LEU A 216 -19.53 14.29 21.16
N PRO A 217 -20.43 13.43 20.62
CA PRO A 217 -20.42 12.00 20.95
C PRO A 217 -19.17 11.35 20.39
N LEU A 218 -18.34 10.82 21.27
CA LEU A 218 -17.19 10.02 20.89
C LEU A 218 -17.62 8.56 20.69
N LEU A 219 -17.14 7.90 19.64
CA LEU A 219 -17.38 6.45 19.48
C LEU A 219 -16.82 5.70 20.68
N PRO A 220 -17.56 4.74 21.29
CA PRO A 220 -17.12 4.04 22.50
C PRO A 220 -15.72 3.40 22.37
N CYS A 221 -15.39 2.84 21.21
CA CYS A 221 -14.07 2.26 20.95
C CYS A 221 -12.96 3.32 20.95
N LEU A 222 -13.22 4.51 20.41
CA LEU A 222 -12.26 5.61 20.38
C LEU A 222 -12.13 6.22 21.77
N HIS A 223 -13.24 6.40 22.49
CA HIS A 223 -13.24 6.83 23.89
C HIS A 223 -12.34 5.93 24.76
N ASN A 224 -12.56 4.63 24.72
CA ASN A 224 -11.75 3.68 25.51
C ASN A 224 -10.26 3.71 25.14
N ALA A 225 -9.95 3.86 23.85
CA ALA A 225 -8.57 3.93 23.37
C ALA A 225 -7.85 5.22 23.79
N VAL A 226 -8.58 6.33 23.85
CA VAL A 226 -8.02 7.67 24.21
C VAL A 226 -7.92 7.86 25.71
N MET A 227 -8.86 7.30 26.48
CA MET A 227 -8.89 7.38 27.96
C MET A 227 -7.93 6.39 28.64
N SER A 228 -7.18 5.59 27.89
CA SER A 228 -6.11 4.77 28.44
C SER A 228 -4.99 5.64 29.04
N GLU A 229 -4.27 5.12 30.03
CA GLU A 229 -3.18 5.83 30.72
C GLU A 229 -2.09 6.34 29.75
N ASN A 230 -1.85 5.63 28.64
CA ASN A 230 -0.95 6.05 27.57
C ASN A 230 -1.54 5.76 26.18
N PRO A 231 -2.41 6.65 25.66
CA PRO A 231 -3.06 6.44 24.38
C PRO A 231 -2.03 6.28 23.25
N SER A 232 -2.25 5.30 22.38
CA SER A 232 -1.39 5.12 21.21
C SER A 232 -1.39 6.35 20.30
N HIS A 233 -0.31 6.53 19.53
CA HIS A 233 -0.24 7.61 18.54
C HIS A 233 -1.42 7.57 17.54
N MET A 234 -1.84 6.38 17.16
CA MET A 234 -3.00 6.16 16.29
C MET A 234 -4.31 6.60 16.95
N ALA A 235 -4.55 6.27 18.22
CA ALA A 235 -5.74 6.70 18.94
C ALA A 235 -5.85 8.24 18.99
N ARG A 236 -4.74 8.91 19.27
CA ARG A 236 -4.67 10.38 19.24
C ARG A 236 -4.93 10.96 17.85
N ALA A 237 -4.37 10.37 16.81
CA ALA A 237 -4.58 10.80 15.44
C ALA A 237 -6.04 10.62 14.98
N TYR A 238 -6.68 9.51 15.36
CA TYR A 238 -8.10 9.28 15.09
C TYR A 238 -8.99 10.25 15.84
N LEU A 239 -8.67 10.61 17.08
CA LEU A 239 -9.41 11.60 17.84
C LEU A 239 -9.39 12.96 17.15
N VAL A 240 -8.21 13.42 16.71
CA VAL A 240 -8.07 14.68 15.97
C VAL A 240 -8.87 14.66 14.68
N SER A 241 -8.81 13.56 13.93
CA SER A 241 -9.57 13.41 12.68
C SER A 241 -11.06 13.39 12.92
N TRP A 242 -11.52 12.70 13.96
CA TRP A 242 -12.92 12.63 14.36
C TRP A 242 -13.49 14.01 14.67
N TYR A 243 -12.82 14.78 15.55
CA TYR A 243 -13.27 16.13 15.89
C TYR A 243 -13.22 17.08 14.70
N ARG A 244 -12.17 16.99 13.87
CA ARG A 244 -12.10 17.78 12.64
C ARG A 244 -13.31 17.51 11.75
N ASP A 245 -13.61 16.25 11.47
CA ASP A 245 -14.68 15.87 10.55
C ASP A 245 -16.07 16.24 11.10
N LEU A 246 -16.26 16.13 12.42
CA LEU A 246 -17.50 16.53 13.11
C LEU A 246 -17.69 18.04 13.09
N LEU A 247 -16.68 18.82 13.47
CA LEU A 247 -16.76 20.28 13.56
C LEU A 247 -16.82 20.96 12.18
N THR A 248 -16.25 20.33 11.16
CA THR A 248 -16.25 20.86 9.80
C THR A 248 -17.41 20.36 8.96
N GLN A 249 -18.23 19.43 9.49
CA GLN A 249 -19.25 18.71 8.70
C GLN A 249 -18.70 18.19 7.36
N ARG A 250 -17.46 17.69 7.39
CA ARG A 250 -16.67 17.25 6.22
C ARG A 250 -16.37 18.37 5.20
N ARG A 251 -16.53 19.62 5.55
CA ARG A 251 -16.13 20.74 4.69
C ARG A 251 -14.60 20.94 4.81
N PRO A 252 -13.90 21.26 3.73
CA PRO A 252 -12.48 21.56 3.81
C PRO A 252 -12.26 22.81 4.66
N LEU A 253 -11.32 22.76 5.60
CA LEU A 253 -10.89 23.92 6.38
C LEU A 253 -10.10 24.86 5.48
N ILE A 254 -10.76 25.87 4.91
CA ILE A 254 -10.17 26.79 3.94
C ILE A 254 -9.48 27.96 4.65
N ALA A 255 -10.07 28.49 5.69
CA ALA A 255 -9.54 29.62 6.43
C ALA A 255 -8.68 29.22 7.63
N GLN A 256 -7.68 30.06 7.95
CA GLN A 256 -6.83 29.82 9.13
C GLN A 256 -7.60 30.01 10.45
N GLU A 257 -8.65 30.80 10.42
CA GLU A 257 -9.57 31.02 11.53
C GLU A 257 -10.38 29.75 11.84
N ASP A 258 -10.84 29.01 10.82
CA ASP A 258 -11.53 27.73 10.98
C ASP A 258 -10.63 26.69 11.63
N LYS A 259 -9.36 26.65 11.25
CA LYS A 259 -8.36 25.74 11.84
C LYS A 259 -8.13 26.05 13.31
N LYS A 260 -8.06 27.33 13.66
CA LYS A 260 -7.90 27.78 15.03
C LYS A 260 -9.14 27.44 15.87
N PHE A 261 -10.34 27.70 15.36
CA PHE A 261 -11.58 27.34 16.02
C PHE A 261 -11.67 25.84 16.34
N VAL A 262 -11.37 25.00 15.37
CA VAL A 262 -11.36 23.54 15.55
C VAL A 262 -10.31 23.10 16.58
N PHE A 263 -9.12 23.72 16.56
CA PHE A 263 -8.06 23.42 17.50
C PHE A 263 -8.43 23.87 18.93
N ASP A 264 -8.96 25.09 19.09
CA ASP A 264 -9.33 25.63 20.40
C ASP A 264 -10.44 24.75 21.02
N ARG A 265 -11.47 24.39 20.22
CA ARG A 265 -12.53 23.49 20.64
C ARG A 265 -12.04 22.11 21.05
N PHE A 266 -11.11 21.54 20.27
CA PHE A 266 -10.45 20.28 20.59
C PHE A 266 -9.69 20.34 21.92
N VAL A 267 -8.97 21.43 22.17
CA VAL A 267 -8.22 21.62 23.44
C VAL A 267 -9.15 21.76 24.63
N GLU A 268 -10.30 22.43 24.47
CA GLU A 268 -11.30 22.52 25.52
C GLU A 268 -11.91 21.17 25.90
N GLU A 269 -12.25 20.35 24.90
CA GLU A 269 -12.83 19.01 25.11
C GLU A 269 -11.88 18.00 25.76
N ILE A 270 -10.56 18.12 25.52
CA ILE A 270 -9.55 17.25 26.14
C ILE A 270 -9.26 17.63 27.60
N LYS A 271 -9.54 18.90 27.99
CA LYS A 271 -9.29 19.37 29.36
C LYS A 271 -10.44 19.05 30.34
N THR A 272 -11.59 18.63 29.84
CA THR A 272 -12.73 18.17 30.63
C THR A 272 -12.77 16.68 30.78
#